data_7f43ef1cb14076259575c7a619a090f1
#
_entry.id   7f43ef1cb14076259575c7a619a090f1
#
_cell.length_a   1.000
_cell.length_b   1.000
_cell.length_c   1.000
_cell.angle_alpha   90.00
_cell.angle_beta   90.00
_cell.angle_gamma   90.00
#
_symmetry.space_group_name_H-M   'P 1'
#
loop_
_entity.id
_entity.type
_entity.pdbx_description
1 polymer ?
#
loop_
_entity_poly.entity_id
_entity_poly.type
_entity_poly.pdbx_seq_one_letter_code
_entity_poly.pdbx_strand_id
1 'polypeptide(L)'
;MKLWKKKIYYLLSFQVNTGLRVGDILQLRRKDILNSRINITEQKTKKNLSRSYPKNTYNAIKEYCKENCIGYDDLLFDNLNVRTVQKNLKVVIKYLELRDISTHSFRKTFATLKYKESKNNIELVRRLLNHSNTSVTQRYLGISDIDLEKISSKAILNI
;
A
#
# COMPACT_ATOMS: atom_id res chain seq x y z
N MET A 1 19.64 -15.97 -1.16
CA MET A 1 18.49 -15.40 -1.95
C MET A 1 19.05 -14.38 -2.93
N LYS A 2 18.71 -14.45 -4.23
CA LYS A 2 19.25 -13.48 -5.23
C LYS A 2 18.84 -12.04 -4.87
N LEU A 3 19.73 -11.08 -5.04
CA LEU A 3 19.59 -9.67 -4.62
C LEU A 3 18.25 -9.02 -5.06
N TRP A 4 17.81 -9.25 -6.29
CA TRP A 4 16.56 -8.69 -6.80
C TRP A 4 15.30 -9.25 -6.10
N LYS A 5 15.32 -10.51 -5.60
CA LYS A 5 14.22 -11.06 -4.79
C LYS A 5 14.10 -10.34 -3.46
N LYS A 6 15.23 -9.95 -2.86
CA LYS A 6 15.28 -9.15 -1.63
C LYS A 6 14.70 -7.75 -1.86
N LYS A 7 15.03 -7.08 -2.97
CA LYS A 7 14.44 -5.78 -3.33
C LYS A 7 12.91 -5.83 -3.44
N ILE A 8 12.37 -6.83 -4.13
CA ILE A 8 10.91 -6.97 -4.29
C ILE A 8 10.22 -7.28 -2.97
N TYR A 9 10.81 -8.12 -2.14
CA TYR A 9 10.30 -8.38 -0.79
C TYR A 9 10.17 -7.09 0.02
N TYR A 10 11.22 -6.27 0.10
CA TYR A 10 11.18 -4.99 0.82
C TYR A 10 10.18 -4.01 0.21
N LEU A 11 10.09 -3.94 -1.11
CA LEU A 11 9.11 -3.08 -1.80
C LEU A 11 7.68 -3.47 -1.46
N LEU A 12 7.32 -4.75 -1.55
CA LEU A 12 5.96 -5.23 -1.26
C LEU A 12 5.64 -5.15 0.24
N SER A 13 6.61 -5.44 1.12
CA SER A 13 6.48 -5.24 2.56
C SER A 13 6.27 -3.77 2.90
N PHE A 14 6.97 -2.87 2.25
CA PHE A 14 6.77 -1.43 2.41
C PHE A 14 5.37 -1.01 1.89
N GLN A 15 4.94 -1.58 0.77
CA GLN A 15 3.63 -1.31 0.20
C GLN A 15 2.47 -1.69 1.13
N VAL A 16 2.50 -2.88 1.72
CA VAL A 16 1.43 -3.34 2.62
C VAL A 16 1.37 -2.54 3.92
N ASN A 17 2.50 -1.98 4.37
CA ASN A 17 2.57 -1.18 5.59
C ASN A 17 2.29 0.31 5.38
N THR A 18 2.41 0.80 4.15
CA THR A 18 2.21 2.22 3.83
C THR A 18 0.98 2.47 2.96
N GLY A 19 0.49 1.45 2.26
CA GLY A 19 -0.61 1.58 1.32
C GLY A 19 -0.31 2.43 0.09
N LEU A 20 0.95 2.75 -0.22
CA LEU A 20 1.32 3.51 -1.41
C LEU A 20 1.07 2.70 -2.68
N ARG A 21 0.90 3.38 -3.81
CA ARG A 21 0.91 2.71 -5.12
C ARG A 21 2.33 2.26 -5.46
N VAL A 22 2.46 1.12 -6.12
CA VAL A 22 3.77 0.59 -6.51
C VAL A 22 4.58 1.60 -7.34
N GLY A 23 3.94 2.35 -8.24
CA GLY A 23 4.59 3.40 -9.01
C GLY A 23 5.16 4.52 -8.15
N ASP A 24 4.44 4.93 -7.10
CA ASP A 24 4.92 5.96 -6.17
C ASP A 24 6.09 5.44 -5.33
N ILE A 25 6.06 4.17 -4.89
CA ILE A 25 7.17 3.55 -4.14
C ILE A 25 8.45 3.48 -4.97
N LEU A 26 8.34 3.20 -6.26
CA LEU A 26 9.49 3.11 -7.17
C LEU A 26 10.17 4.47 -7.43
N GLN A 27 9.51 5.57 -7.10
CA GLN A 27 10.09 6.92 -7.19
C GLN A 27 10.64 7.44 -5.86
N LEU A 28 10.44 6.69 -4.76
CA LEU A 28 10.92 7.10 -3.45
C LEU A 28 12.44 7.11 -3.39
N ARG A 29 12.96 8.23 -2.92
CA ARG A 29 14.36 8.37 -2.52
C ARG A 29 14.47 8.17 -1.02
N ARG A 30 15.66 7.86 -0.54
CA ARG A 30 15.89 7.69 0.91
C ARG A 30 15.48 8.93 1.71
N LYS A 31 15.68 10.14 1.20
CA LYS A 31 15.25 11.39 1.83
C LYS A 31 13.75 11.51 2.03
N ASP A 32 12.94 10.85 1.21
CA ASP A 32 11.47 10.96 1.24
C ASP A 32 10.82 10.16 2.37
N ILE A 33 11.60 9.31 3.07
CA ILE A 33 11.10 8.37 4.07
C ILE A 33 11.72 8.54 5.47
N LEU A 34 12.35 9.66 5.74
CA LEU A 34 13.07 9.88 6.99
C LEU A 34 12.14 9.93 8.20
N ASN A 35 12.65 9.47 9.36
CA ASN A 35 11.98 9.56 10.65
C ASN A 35 10.57 8.93 10.67
N SER A 36 10.40 7.79 10.00
CA SER A 36 9.09 7.11 9.85
C SER A 36 8.01 8.00 9.22
N ARG A 37 8.41 8.93 8.36
CA ARG A 37 7.51 9.84 7.66
C ARG A 37 7.77 9.79 6.16
N ILE A 38 6.69 9.76 5.38
CA ILE A 38 6.71 9.81 3.92
C ILE A 38 6.31 11.21 3.49
N ASN A 39 7.10 11.82 2.60
CA ASN A 39 6.81 13.11 1.99
C ASN A 39 7.03 12.98 0.47
N ILE A 40 5.95 12.88 -0.28
CA ILE A 40 6.01 12.70 -1.74
C ILE A 40 4.88 13.46 -2.45
N THR A 41 5.06 13.67 -3.75
CA THR A 41 3.98 14.01 -4.68
C THR A 41 3.61 12.77 -5.47
N GLU A 42 2.38 12.28 -5.33
CA GLU A 42 1.90 11.09 -6.02
C GLU A 42 1.89 11.29 -7.55
N GLN A 43 2.40 10.31 -8.30
CA GLN A 43 2.50 10.38 -9.77
C GLN A 43 1.14 10.53 -10.46
N LYS A 44 0.17 9.72 -10.04
CA LYS A 44 -1.14 9.64 -10.70
C LYS A 44 -2.03 10.84 -10.39
N THR A 45 -2.05 11.30 -9.15
CA THR A 45 -3.00 12.31 -8.67
C THR A 45 -2.39 13.70 -8.60
N LYS A 46 -1.05 13.81 -8.69
CA LYS A 46 -0.26 15.04 -8.49
C LYS A 46 -0.50 15.71 -7.13
N LYS A 47 -1.02 14.95 -6.16
CA LYS A 47 -1.28 15.44 -4.81
C LYS A 47 -0.09 15.18 -3.91
N ASN A 48 0.20 16.14 -3.04
CA ASN A 48 1.18 15.96 -1.99
C ASN A 48 0.66 14.99 -0.92
N LEU A 49 1.51 14.11 -0.47
CA LEU A 49 1.26 13.17 0.60
C LEU A 49 2.34 13.32 1.66
N SER A 50 1.93 13.66 2.88
CA SER A 50 2.81 13.68 4.05
C SER A 50 2.13 12.93 5.18
N ARG A 51 2.72 11.80 5.62
CA ARG A 51 2.17 11.01 6.71
C ARG A 51 3.20 10.11 7.36
N SER A 52 2.95 9.73 8.60
CA SER A 52 3.74 8.74 9.33
C SER A 52 3.41 7.32 8.89
N TYR A 53 4.35 6.39 9.09
CA TYR A 53 4.20 4.96 8.90
C TYR A 53 4.90 4.19 10.03
N PRO A 54 4.65 2.87 10.20
CA PRO A 54 5.14 2.13 11.35
C PRO A 54 6.66 2.19 11.52
N LYS A 55 7.13 2.39 12.76
CA LYS A 55 8.55 2.51 13.09
C LYS A 55 9.36 1.25 12.78
N ASN A 56 8.75 0.07 12.97
CA ASN A 56 9.38 -1.20 12.59
C ASN A 56 9.64 -1.30 11.09
N THR A 57 8.69 -0.83 10.26
CA THR A 57 8.86 -0.75 8.79
C THR A 57 9.98 0.23 8.44
N TYR A 58 10.06 1.38 9.13
CA TYR A 58 11.17 2.33 8.94
C TYR A 58 12.52 1.67 9.26
N ASN A 59 12.64 0.99 10.39
CA ASN A 59 13.88 0.32 10.79
C ASN A 59 14.30 -0.73 9.76
N ALA A 60 13.36 -1.54 9.26
CA ALA A 60 13.64 -2.54 8.22
C ALA A 60 14.15 -1.90 6.92
N ILE A 61 13.54 -0.80 6.47
CA ILE A 61 14.00 -0.08 5.28
C ILE A 61 15.34 0.62 5.52
N LYS A 62 15.56 1.15 6.72
CA LYS A 62 16.85 1.77 7.10
C LYS A 62 17.99 0.75 7.01
N GLU A 63 17.81 -0.46 7.54
CA GLU A 63 18.80 -1.53 7.42
C GLU A 63 18.99 -1.97 5.96
N TYR A 64 17.90 -2.10 5.20
CA TYR A 64 17.98 -2.37 3.77
C TYR A 64 18.82 -1.31 3.03
N CYS A 65 18.63 -0.01 3.34
CA CYS A 65 19.43 1.08 2.76
C CYS A 65 20.89 0.96 3.13
N LYS A 66 21.22 0.62 4.39
CA LYS A 66 22.58 0.43 4.87
C LYS A 66 23.27 -0.74 4.15
N GLU A 67 22.61 -1.90 4.08
CA GLU A 67 23.15 -3.10 3.42
C GLU A 67 23.38 -2.94 1.91
N ASN A 68 22.66 -2.03 1.26
CA ASN A 68 22.74 -1.79 -0.17
C ASN A 68 23.43 -0.45 -0.52
N CYS A 69 24.05 0.21 0.46
CA CYS A 69 24.77 1.49 0.32
C CYS A 69 23.92 2.59 -0.37
N ILE A 70 22.60 2.62 -0.08
CA ILE A 70 21.69 3.61 -0.68
C ILE A 70 21.91 4.97 -0.01
N GLY A 71 22.36 5.96 -0.79
CA GLY A 71 22.60 7.32 -0.36
C GLY A 71 21.32 8.13 -0.14
N TYR A 72 21.47 9.34 0.41
CA TYR A 72 20.35 10.23 0.75
C TYR A 72 19.44 10.56 -0.43
N ASP A 73 20.04 10.84 -1.59
CA ASP A 73 19.32 11.20 -2.83
C ASP A 73 19.06 10.02 -3.77
N ASP A 74 19.48 8.81 -3.39
CA ASP A 74 19.30 7.63 -4.22
C ASP A 74 17.89 7.08 -4.11
N LEU A 75 17.43 6.43 -5.20
CA LEU A 75 16.19 5.67 -5.23
C LEU A 75 16.29 4.47 -4.29
N LEU A 76 15.22 4.21 -3.52
CA LEU A 76 15.16 3.04 -2.63
C LEU A 76 15.22 1.72 -3.41
N PHE A 77 14.61 1.68 -4.58
CA PHE A 77 14.42 0.46 -5.37
C PHE A 77 14.85 0.71 -6.83
N ASP A 78 16.12 1.14 -7.00
CA ASP A 78 16.72 1.34 -8.32
C ASP A 78 16.63 0.09 -9.19
N ASN A 79 16.67 0.25 -10.51
CA ASN A 79 16.62 -0.83 -11.50
C ASN A 79 15.35 -1.70 -11.46
N LEU A 80 14.29 -1.26 -10.75
CA LEU A 80 12.96 -1.84 -10.79
C LEU A 80 11.96 -0.90 -11.48
N ASN A 81 11.05 -1.50 -12.21
CA ASN A 81 9.86 -0.83 -12.74
C ASN A 81 8.61 -1.65 -12.41
N VAL A 82 7.44 -1.06 -12.60
CA VAL A 82 6.14 -1.69 -12.28
C VAL A 82 6.00 -3.06 -12.94
N ARG A 83 6.41 -3.17 -14.21
CA ARG A 83 6.32 -4.41 -15.00
C ARG A 83 7.21 -5.52 -14.41
N THR A 84 8.43 -5.16 -13.99
CA THR A 84 9.35 -6.10 -13.34
C THR A 84 8.78 -6.60 -12.02
N VAL A 85 8.22 -5.72 -11.18
CA VAL A 85 7.58 -6.09 -9.91
C VAL A 85 6.41 -7.04 -10.17
N GLN A 86 5.53 -6.71 -11.13
CA GLN A 86 4.39 -7.55 -11.50
C GLN A 86 4.81 -8.92 -12.02
N LYS A 87 5.84 -8.98 -12.90
CA LYS A 87 6.37 -10.24 -13.44
C LYS A 87 6.87 -11.15 -12.31
N ASN A 88 7.62 -10.60 -11.37
CA ASN A 88 8.14 -11.40 -10.26
C ASN A 88 7.05 -11.81 -9.27
N LEU A 89 6.08 -10.96 -9.01
CA LEU A 89 4.91 -11.30 -8.19
C LEU A 89 4.14 -12.47 -8.82
N LYS A 90 3.93 -12.49 -10.15
CA LYS A 90 3.28 -13.60 -10.84
C LYS A 90 3.99 -14.95 -10.62
N VAL A 91 5.33 -14.95 -10.56
CA VAL A 91 6.09 -16.18 -10.28
C VAL A 91 5.78 -16.70 -8.87
N VAL A 92 5.73 -15.80 -7.87
CA VAL A 92 5.39 -16.17 -6.48
C VAL A 92 3.95 -16.66 -6.37
N ILE A 93 3.01 -15.96 -7.01
CA ILE A 93 1.59 -16.32 -7.05
C ILE A 93 1.40 -17.73 -7.62
N LYS A 94 2.07 -18.02 -8.75
CA LYS A 94 2.03 -19.36 -9.36
C LYS A 94 2.61 -20.43 -8.44
N TYR A 95 3.74 -20.15 -7.80
CA TYR A 95 4.39 -21.08 -6.88
C TYR A 95 3.55 -21.39 -5.63
N LEU A 96 2.81 -20.39 -5.14
CA LEU A 96 1.92 -20.52 -3.97
C LEU A 96 0.49 -20.90 -4.33
N GLU A 97 0.19 -21.18 -5.61
CA GLU A 97 -1.13 -21.53 -6.13
C GLU A 97 -2.23 -20.50 -5.77
N LEU A 98 -1.84 -19.23 -5.59
CA LEU A 98 -2.76 -18.15 -5.27
C LEU A 98 -3.48 -17.66 -6.53
N ARG A 99 -4.69 -17.07 -6.35
CA ARG A 99 -5.49 -16.50 -7.44
C ARG A 99 -5.77 -15.02 -7.16
N ASP A 100 -5.98 -14.26 -8.22
CA ASP A 100 -6.45 -12.86 -8.18
C ASP A 100 -5.58 -11.90 -7.35
N ILE A 101 -4.28 -12.20 -7.20
CA ILE A 101 -3.30 -11.35 -6.52
C ILE A 101 -2.57 -10.46 -7.51
N SER A 102 -2.48 -9.18 -7.19
CA SER A 102 -1.72 -8.17 -7.94
C SER A 102 -1.00 -7.22 -6.98
N THR A 103 -0.20 -6.30 -7.52
CA THR A 103 0.39 -5.23 -6.70
C THR A 103 -0.67 -4.35 -6.03
N HIS A 104 -1.88 -4.23 -6.59
CA HIS A 104 -2.99 -3.53 -5.94
C HIS A 104 -3.56 -4.27 -4.73
N SER A 105 -3.42 -5.59 -4.68
CA SER A 105 -3.90 -6.40 -3.54
C SER A 105 -3.21 -6.00 -2.23
N PHE A 106 -1.93 -5.68 -2.26
CA PHE A 106 -1.18 -5.20 -1.08
C PHE A 106 -1.75 -3.88 -0.54
N ARG A 107 -2.07 -2.95 -1.43
CA ARG A 107 -2.69 -1.69 -1.05
C ARG A 107 -4.14 -1.89 -0.58
N LYS A 108 -4.88 -2.83 -1.19
CA LYS A 108 -6.23 -3.21 -0.74
C LYS A 108 -6.19 -3.82 0.66
N THR A 109 -5.22 -4.70 0.95
CA THR A 109 -4.99 -5.24 2.28
C THR A 109 -4.74 -4.15 3.31
N PHE A 110 -3.85 -3.19 3.03
CA PHE A 110 -3.65 -2.02 3.89
C PHE A 110 -4.97 -1.28 4.16
N ALA A 111 -5.72 -0.98 3.11
CA ALA A 111 -7.00 -0.27 3.22
C ALA A 111 -8.00 -1.02 4.13
N THR A 112 -8.14 -2.33 3.91
CA THR A 112 -9.08 -3.18 4.68
C THR A 112 -8.68 -3.26 6.15
N LEU A 113 -7.37 -3.43 6.45
CA LEU A 113 -6.88 -3.45 7.83
C LEU A 113 -7.11 -2.10 8.51
N LYS A 114 -6.78 -0.99 7.84
CA LYS A 114 -7.00 0.36 8.39
C LYS A 114 -8.47 0.71 8.54
N TYR A 115 -9.34 0.21 7.69
CA TYR A 115 -10.78 0.35 7.83
C TYR A 115 -11.28 -0.34 9.12
N LYS A 116 -10.86 -1.58 9.36
CA LYS A 116 -11.19 -2.31 10.60
C LYS A 116 -10.63 -1.61 11.85
N GLU A 117 -9.35 -1.22 11.83
CA GLU A 117 -8.70 -0.51 12.94
C GLU A 117 -9.39 0.81 13.28
N SER A 118 -9.90 1.52 12.27
CA SER A 118 -10.61 2.79 12.45
C SER A 118 -12.09 2.64 12.86
N LYS A 119 -12.53 1.44 13.28
CA LYS A 119 -13.94 1.14 13.58
C LYS A 119 -14.84 1.46 12.37
N ASN A 120 -14.41 1.02 11.20
CA ASN A 120 -15.11 1.19 9.92
C ASN A 120 -15.28 2.65 9.46
N ASN A 121 -14.37 3.52 9.85
CA ASN A 121 -14.38 4.92 9.41
C ASN A 121 -13.79 5.05 8.00
N ILE A 122 -14.67 5.11 7.01
CA ILE A 122 -14.29 5.20 5.60
C ILE A 122 -13.57 6.51 5.23
N GLU A 123 -13.92 7.61 5.90
CA GLU A 123 -13.29 8.91 5.63
C GLU A 123 -11.81 8.92 6.05
N LEU A 124 -11.47 8.28 7.17
CA LEU A 124 -10.06 8.10 7.56
C LEU A 124 -9.29 7.29 6.52
N VAL A 125 -9.88 6.19 6.02
CA VAL A 125 -9.24 5.36 4.99
C VAL A 125 -9.11 6.12 3.67
N ARG A 126 -10.13 6.90 3.27
CA ARG A 126 -10.07 7.78 2.10
C ARG A 126 -8.88 8.72 2.17
N ARG A 127 -8.70 9.40 3.31
CA ARG A 127 -7.54 10.29 3.54
C ARG A 127 -6.21 9.54 3.51
N LEU A 128 -6.12 8.37 4.15
CA LEU A 128 -4.93 7.53 4.14
C LEU A 128 -4.56 7.06 2.73
N LEU A 129 -5.52 6.82 1.86
CA LEU A 129 -5.29 6.42 0.48
C LEU A 129 -5.14 7.61 -0.48
N ASN A 130 -5.35 8.84 0.02
CA ASN A 130 -5.36 10.07 -0.78
C ASN A 130 -6.36 10.01 -1.97
N HIS A 131 -7.52 9.36 -1.73
CA HIS A 131 -8.59 9.27 -2.72
C HIS A 131 -9.40 10.57 -2.77
N SER A 132 -9.86 10.93 -3.97
CA SER A 132 -10.64 12.17 -4.20
C SER A 132 -12.01 12.15 -3.53
N ASN A 133 -12.67 10.98 -3.47
CA ASN A 133 -13.98 10.83 -2.84
C ASN A 133 -14.14 9.46 -2.17
N THR A 134 -15.20 9.33 -1.36
CA THR A 134 -15.51 8.11 -0.60
C THR A 134 -15.94 6.96 -1.50
N SER A 135 -16.63 7.21 -2.61
CA SER A 135 -17.09 6.18 -3.54
C SER A 135 -15.93 5.35 -4.12
N VAL A 136 -14.79 6.00 -4.39
CA VAL A 136 -13.56 5.29 -4.79
C VAL A 136 -13.09 4.37 -3.68
N THR A 137 -13.17 4.81 -2.43
CA THR A 137 -12.74 4.01 -1.27
C THR A 137 -13.71 2.87 -0.99
N GLN A 138 -15.02 3.08 -1.11
CA GLN A 138 -16.05 2.04 -0.97
C GLN A 138 -15.80 0.91 -1.96
N ARG A 139 -15.69 1.23 -3.25
CA ARG A 139 -15.37 0.26 -4.30
C ARG A 139 -14.04 -0.47 -4.02
N TYR A 140 -13.06 0.25 -3.50
CA TYR A 140 -11.75 -0.30 -3.18
C TYR A 140 -11.81 -1.29 -2.00
N LEU A 141 -12.65 -1.02 -1.00
CA LEU A 141 -12.91 -1.90 0.14
C LEU A 141 -13.86 -3.07 -0.21
N GLY A 142 -14.51 -3.02 -1.37
CA GLY A 142 -15.51 -4.02 -1.78
C GLY A 142 -16.83 -3.86 -1.03
N ILE A 143 -17.14 -2.67 -0.53
CA ILE A 143 -18.46 -2.34 0.05
C ILE A 143 -19.41 -2.19 -1.14
N SER A 144 -20.39 -3.06 -1.24
CA SER A 144 -21.36 -3.12 -2.35
C SER A 144 -22.76 -2.66 -1.91
N ASP A 145 -23.60 -2.36 -2.89
CA ASP A 145 -25.01 -2.03 -2.64
C ASP A 145 -25.76 -3.22 -1.99
N ILE A 146 -25.29 -4.46 -2.24
CA ILE A 146 -25.80 -5.67 -1.58
C ILE A 146 -25.61 -5.62 -0.06
N ASP A 147 -24.50 -5.04 0.41
CA ASP A 147 -24.25 -4.88 1.84
C ASP A 147 -25.20 -3.82 2.44
N LEU A 148 -25.56 -2.78 1.67
CA LEU A 148 -26.55 -1.79 2.05
C LEU A 148 -27.96 -2.41 2.15
N GLU A 149 -28.36 -3.24 1.19
CA GLU A 149 -29.64 -3.96 1.24
C GLU A 149 -29.75 -4.91 2.44
N LYS A 150 -28.69 -5.67 2.73
CA LYS A 150 -28.65 -6.55 3.92
C LYS A 150 -28.80 -5.80 5.24
N ILE A 151 -28.32 -4.57 5.31
CA ILE A 151 -28.44 -3.74 6.51
C ILE A 151 -29.84 -3.12 6.57
N SER A 152 -30.33 -2.59 5.45
CA SER A 152 -31.65 -1.95 5.37
C SER A 152 -32.82 -2.92 5.61
N SER A 153 -32.64 -4.21 5.29
CA SER A 153 -33.65 -5.24 5.55
C SER A 153 -33.74 -5.72 7.00
N LYS A 154 -32.81 -5.28 7.87
CA LYS A 154 -32.87 -5.63 9.30
C LYS A 154 -33.79 -4.67 10.04
N ALA A 155 -34.83 -5.22 10.68
CA ALA A 155 -35.68 -4.44 11.55
C ALA A 155 -34.89 -3.83 12.73
N ILE A 156 -35.14 -2.55 13.04
CA ILE A 156 -34.57 -1.86 14.20
C ILE A 156 -35.46 -2.14 15.43
N LEU A 157 -36.75 -2.23 15.19
CA LEU A 157 -37.78 -2.59 16.19
C LEU A 157 -38.65 -3.69 15.62
N ASN A 158 -38.96 -4.70 16.42
CA ASN A 158 -39.99 -5.68 16.05
C ASN A 158 -41.36 -5.04 16.29
N ILE A 159 -42.04 -4.72 15.21
CA ILE A 159 -43.43 -4.22 15.23
C ILE A 159 -44.36 -5.41 15.01
#